data_65606192005a6e22d301238a08134b0c
#
_entry.id   65606192005a6e22d301238a08134b0c
#
_cell.length_a   1.000
_cell.length_b   1.000
_cell.length_c   1.000
_cell.angle_alpha   90.00
_cell.angle_beta   90.00
_cell.angle_gamma   90.00
#
_symmetry.space_group_name_H-M   'P 1'
#
loop_
_entity.id
_entity.type
_entity.pdbx_description
1 polymer ?
#
loop_
_entity_poly.entity_id
_entity_poly.type
_entity_poly.pdbx_seq_one_letter_code
_entity_poly.pdbx_strand_id
1 'polypeptide(L)'
;MTHAAELTRARFGVTVSFLTHGFISASFFARIPDYKANLELSNTVLGFCLLASSIGVLVALSPVGKLAALKGSSTILTKSSYLLLFVAPLVGLSFNSISFALTLFIFGVAIAAQDVCMNTHGVTLEQKSGNRYMGRFHAFWSVGALLGALIGGLFAQFEISEFFHTLIVSFTVFLLVISNNKKFLSGEIDKHHYEVGATKKKKPRLILIVGLLGFASSIGEGSAADWGGVLARETFGATQFVGTLPYIAYSLTMVVGRFYADQLATKFGASRILKVGGLLGGFGLSGGLIVGGTYGVILGWFLLGLALSTVIPLIFSAAGSMANKRFQGIISPAEAVAMISGISYFGFVVGPPLMGFLADLFTLRWAMLVPAGLALVIAANSRLFKDA
;
A
#
# COMPACT_ATOMS: atom_id res chain seq x y z
N MET A 1 -0.54 14.64 33.82
CA MET A 1 0.49 13.96 32.99
C MET A 1 1.42 15.03 32.45
N THR A 2 2.73 14.76 32.39
CA THR A 2 3.67 15.69 31.74
C THR A 2 3.43 15.65 30.21
N HIS A 3 3.69 16.77 29.53
CA HIS A 3 3.57 16.87 28.05
C HIS A 3 4.37 15.77 27.32
N ALA A 4 5.57 15.45 27.81
CA ALA A 4 6.39 14.35 27.26
C ALA A 4 5.73 12.97 27.38
N ALA A 5 5.04 12.68 28.48
CA ALA A 5 4.31 11.43 28.68
C ALA A 5 3.10 11.32 27.75
N GLU A 6 2.42 12.45 27.49
CA GLU A 6 1.29 12.51 26.54
C GLU A 6 1.77 12.20 25.10
N LEU A 7 2.84 12.84 24.65
CA LEU A 7 3.42 12.60 23.31
C LEU A 7 3.90 11.15 23.14
N THR A 8 4.53 10.57 24.18
CA THR A 8 4.97 9.17 24.14
C THR A 8 3.79 8.21 24.03
N ARG A 9 2.71 8.48 24.77
CA ARG A 9 1.46 7.70 24.70
C ARG A 9 0.80 7.80 23.33
N ALA A 10 0.71 9.01 22.78
CA ALA A 10 0.14 9.24 21.46
C ALA A 10 0.96 8.56 20.35
N ARG A 11 2.30 8.60 20.43
CA ARG A 11 3.18 7.88 19.53
C ARG A 11 2.90 6.38 19.52
N PHE A 12 2.73 5.77 20.68
CA PHE A 12 2.37 4.36 20.78
C PHE A 12 0.99 4.09 20.13
N GLY A 13 -0.01 4.96 20.39
CA GLY A 13 -1.34 4.86 19.77
C GLY A 13 -1.30 4.86 18.24
N VAL A 14 -0.57 5.81 17.66
CA VAL A 14 -0.40 5.89 16.20
C VAL A 14 0.35 4.67 15.66
N THR A 15 1.41 4.22 16.35
CA THR A 15 2.15 3.01 15.96
C THR A 15 1.23 1.80 15.86
N VAL A 16 0.35 1.59 16.85
CA VAL A 16 -0.62 0.48 16.82
C VAL A 16 -1.63 0.65 15.68
N SER A 17 -2.07 1.87 15.37
CA SER A 17 -2.98 2.10 14.22
C SER A 17 -2.33 1.70 12.89
N PHE A 18 -1.07 2.05 12.66
CA PHE A 18 -0.34 1.63 11.46
C PHE A 18 -0.14 0.11 11.40
N LEU A 19 0.27 -0.51 12.51
CA LEU A 19 0.43 -1.96 12.60
C LEU A 19 -0.88 -2.71 12.28
N THR A 20 -1.98 -2.30 12.90
CA THR A 20 -3.29 -2.97 12.74
C THR A 20 -3.87 -2.76 11.36
N HIS A 21 -3.67 -1.58 10.75
CA HIS A 21 -4.07 -1.30 9.38
C HIS A 21 -3.36 -2.22 8.39
N GLY A 22 -2.02 -2.33 8.48
CA GLY A 22 -1.23 -3.25 7.64
C GLY A 22 -1.64 -4.71 7.86
N PHE A 23 -1.89 -5.10 9.12
CA PHE A 23 -2.29 -6.46 9.49
C PHE A 23 -3.62 -6.86 8.84
N ILE A 24 -4.65 -6.03 8.92
CA ILE A 24 -5.97 -6.31 8.31
C ILE A 24 -5.86 -6.33 6.78
N SER A 25 -5.16 -5.36 6.18
CA SER A 25 -5.02 -5.28 4.72
C SER A 25 -4.33 -6.51 4.15
N ALA A 26 -3.20 -6.92 4.70
CA ALA A 26 -2.44 -8.06 4.19
C ALA A 26 -3.07 -9.41 4.56
N SER A 27 -3.82 -9.47 5.64
CA SER A 27 -4.65 -10.62 5.99
C SER A 27 -5.71 -10.90 4.90
N PHE A 28 -6.32 -9.84 4.34
CA PHE A 28 -7.21 -9.95 3.18
C PHE A 28 -6.43 -10.37 1.92
N PHE A 29 -5.29 -9.74 1.59
CA PHE A 29 -4.53 -10.07 0.38
C PHE A 29 -4.11 -11.54 0.32
N ALA A 30 -3.72 -12.12 1.46
CA ALA A 30 -3.36 -13.53 1.55
C ALA A 30 -4.51 -14.49 1.19
N ARG A 31 -5.76 -14.03 1.28
CA ARG A 31 -6.98 -14.84 1.01
C ARG A 31 -7.62 -14.56 -0.35
N ILE A 32 -7.07 -13.66 -1.17
CA ILE A 32 -7.60 -13.39 -2.53
C ILE A 32 -7.72 -14.67 -3.37
N PRO A 33 -6.76 -15.62 -3.35
CA PRO A 33 -6.92 -16.87 -4.09
C PRO A 33 -8.11 -17.72 -3.62
N ASP A 34 -8.44 -17.68 -2.31
CA ASP A 34 -9.58 -18.41 -1.75
C ASP A 34 -10.91 -17.78 -2.22
N TYR A 35 -11.03 -16.44 -2.12
CA TYR A 35 -12.19 -15.72 -2.66
C TYR A 35 -12.39 -16.02 -4.15
N LYS A 36 -11.30 -16.00 -4.95
CA LYS A 36 -11.37 -16.31 -6.37
C LYS A 36 -11.90 -17.72 -6.64
N ALA A 37 -11.37 -18.71 -5.90
CA ALA A 37 -11.77 -20.10 -6.04
C ALA A 37 -13.22 -20.34 -5.58
N ASN A 38 -13.58 -19.85 -4.37
CA ASN A 38 -14.88 -20.10 -3.76
C ASN A 38 -16.04 -19.38 -4.49
N LEU A 39 -15.76 -18.25 -5.12
CA LEU A 39 -16.74 -17.49 -5.92
C LEU A 39 -16.64 -17.79 -7.43
N GLU A 40 -15.78 -18.74 -7.84
CA GLU A 40 -15.55 -19.17 -9.23
C GLU A 40 -15.28 -17.99 -10.19
N LEU A 41 -14.46 -17.03 -9.75
CA LEU A 41 -14.20 -15.81 -10.52
C LEU A 41 -13.17 -16.04 -11.62
N SER A 42 -13.43 -15.54 -12.85
CA SER A 42 -12.38 -15.37 -13.85
C SER A 42 -11.38 -14.29 -13.40
N ASN A 43 -10.20 -14.23 -14.01
CA ASN A 43 -9.22 -13.21 -13.67
C ASN A 43 -9.74 -11.78 -13.93
N THR A 44 -10.44 -11.59 -15.05
CA THR A 44 -11.08 -10.30 -15.39
C THR A 44 -12.10 -9.90 -14.32
N VAL A 45 -12.99 -10.81 -13.91
CA VAL A 45 -14.01 -10.51 -12.90
C VAL A 45 -13.37 -10.20 -11.55
N LEU A 46 -12.37 -10.98 -11.12
CA LEU A 46 -11.59 -10.66 -9.90
C LEU A 46 -10.97 -9.26 -9.99
N GLY A 47 -10.33 -8.92 -11.12
CA GLY A 47 -9.75 -7.61 -11.34
C GLY A 47 -10.75 -6.46 -11.18
N PHE A 48 -11.98 -6.62 -11.68
CA PHE A 48 -13.05 -5.63 -11.48
C PHE A 48 -13.58 -5.59 -10.04
N CYS A 49 -13.64 -6.71 -9.35
CA CYS A 49 -13.97 -6.72 -7.92
C CYS A 49 -12.93 -5.97 -7.09
N LEU A 50 -11.65 -6.18 -7.36
CA LEU A 50 -10.55 -5.46 -6.68
C LEU A 50 -10.54 -3.97 -7.04
N LEU A 51 -10.89 -3.60 -8.29
CA LEU A 51 -11.10 -2.22 -8.70
C LEU A 51 -12.16 -1.53 -7.84
N ALA A 52 -13.22 -2.22 -7.45
CA ALA A 52 -14.26 -1.64 -6.59
C ALA A 52 -13.68 -1.16 -5.25
N SER A 53 -12.74 -1.90 -4.63
CA SER A 53 -12.03 -1.45 -3.44
C SER A 53 -11.24 -0.16 -3.71
N SER A 54 -10.50 -0.10 -4.81
CA SER A 54 -9.72 1.08 -5.21
C SER A 54 -10.61 2.31 -5.45
N ILE A 55 -11.79 2.12 -6.05
CA ILE A 55 -12.79 3.19 -6.21
C ILE A 55 -13.30 3.64 -4.84
N GLY A 56 -13.57 2.72 -3.92
CA GLY A 56 -13.95 3.03 -2.54
C GLY A 56 -12.93 3.92 -1.83
N VAL A 57 -11.64 3.58 -1.98
CA VAL A 57 -10.53 4.42 -1.49
C VAL A 57 -10.61 5.82 -2.07
N LEU A 58 -10.67 5.96 -3.39
CA LEU A 58 -10.67 7.28 -4.05
C LEU A 58 -11.86 8.16 -3.63
N VAL A 59 -13.05 7.57 -3.56
CA VAL A 59 -14.28 8.28 -3.15
C VAL A 59 -14.20 8.77 -1.71
N ALA A 60 -13.51 8.02 -0.83
CA ALA A 60 -13.39 8.36 0.59
C ALA A 60 -12.35 9.46 0.88
N LEU A 61 -11.27 9.59 0.08
CA LEU A 61 -10.14 10.47 0.40
C LEU A 61 -10.56 11.90 0.74
N SER A 62 -11.33 12.57 -0.14
CA SER A 62 -11.72 13.97 0.06
C SER A 62 -12.75 14.16 1.20
N PRO A 63 -13.84 13.39 1.27
CA PRO A 63 -14.80 13.50 2.39
C PRO A 63 -14.15 13.22 3.75
N VAL A 64 -13.31 12.20 3.84
CA VAL A 64 -12.64 11.85 5.10
C VAL A 64 -11.64 12.92 5.51
N GLY A 65 -10.85 13.46 4.57
CA GLY A 65 -9.95 14.57 4.84
C GLY A 65 -10.69 15.80 5.41
N LYS A 66 -11.84 16.15 4.83
CA LYS A 66 -12.71 17.24 5.34
C LYS A 66 -13.27 16.91 6.75
N LEU A 67 -13.73 15.69 6.97
CA LEU A 67 -14.23 15.28 8.28
C LEU A 67 -13.13 15.31 9.34
N ALA A 68 -11.90 14.86 8.99
CA ALA A 68 -10.75 14.92 9.90
C ALA A 68 -10.38 16.37 10.25
N ALA A 69 -10.38 17.27 9.26
CA ALA A 69 -10.14 18.70 9.51
C ALA A 69 -11.21 19.33 10.40
N LEU A 70 -12.49 19.01 10.21
CA LEU A 70 -13.60 19.58 10.97
C LEU A 70 -13.76 19.00 12.37
N LYS A 71 -13.53 17.69 12.55
CA LYS A 71 -13.83 16.97 13.81
C LYS A 71 -12.56 16.51 14.54
N GLY A 72 -11.37 16.76 13.97
CA GLY A 72 -10.10 16.31 14.46
C GLY A 72 -9.76 14.89 14.01
N SER A 73 -8.48 14.66 13.63
CA SER A 73 -8.00 13.39 13.08
C SER A 73 -8.22 12.22 14.04
N SER A 74 -7.95 12.38 15.34
CA SER A 74 -8.10 11.30 16.34
C SER A 74 -9.54 10.80 16.48
N THR A 75 -10.53 11.72 16.37
CA THR A 75 -11.95 11.37 16.46
C THR A 75 -12.37 10.50 15.28
N ILE A 76 -11.94 10.87 14.07
CA ILE A 76 -12.29 10.12 12.86
C ILE A 76 -11.47 8.84 12.78
N LEU A 77 -10.17 8.84 13.19
CA LEU A 77 -9.33 7.65 13.27
C LEU A 77 -9.97 6.55 14.14
N THR A 78 -10.48 6.93 15.31
CA THR A 78 -11.18 6.00 16.20
C THR A 78 -12.41 5.39 15.51
N LYS A 79 -13.25 6.23 14.89
CA LYS A 79 -14.47 5.78 14.21
C LYS A 79 -14.17 4.92 12.98
N SER A 80 -13.18 5.30 12.17
CA SER A 80 -12.78 4.54 10.99
C SER A 80 -12.14 3.20 11.35
N SER A 81 -11.41 3.13 12.48
CA SER A 81 -10.91 1.86 13.00
C SER A 81 -12.05 0.89 13.31
N TYR A 82 -13.10 1.33 14.00
CA TYR A 82 -14.28 0.48 14.26
C TYR A 82 -15.01 0.12 12.97
N LEU A 83 -15.16 1.07 12.04
CA LEU A 83 -15.79 0.80 10.74
C LEU A 83 -15.04 -0.30 10.00
N LEU A 84 -13.72 -0.22 9.93
CA LEU A 84 -12.87 -1.22 9.26
C LEU A 84 -13.04 -2.61 9.89
N LEU A 85 -13.05 -2.69 11.23
CA LEU A 85 -13.23 -3.95 11.96
C LEU A 85 -14.61 -4.58 11.73
N PHE A 86 -15.63 -3.75 11.54
CA PHE A 86 -16.98 -4.21 11.21
C PHE A 86 -17.09 -4.67 9.76
N VAL A 87 -16.46 -3.94 8.82
CA VAL A 87 -16.58 -4.20 7.38
C VAL A 87 -15.72 -5.39 6.94
N ALA A 88 -14.54 -5.61 7.54
CA ALA A 88 -13.64 -6.68 7.11
C ALA A 88 -14.29 -8.08 7.14
N PRO A 89 -15.05 -8.50 8.17
CA PRO A 89 -15.77 -9.78 8.15
C PRO A 89 -16.86 -9.86 7.08
N LEU A 90 -17.47 -8.73 6.70
CA LEU A 90 -18.52 -8.72 5.68
C LEU A 90 -17.99 -9.13 4.30
N VAL A 91 -16.69 -8.87 4.02
CA VAL A 91 -16.05 -9.37 2.79
C VAL A 91 -16.08 -10.90 2.75
N GLY A 92 -15.87 -11.57 3.90
CA GLY A 92 -15.93 -13.02 4.03
C GLY A 92 -17.32 -13.63 3.89
N LEU A 93 -18.38 -12.82 3.89
CA LEU A 93 -19.76 -13.26 3.67
C LEU A 93 -20.20 -13.13 2.19
N SER A 94 -19.30 -12.73 1.30
CA SER A 94 -19.60 -12.61 -0.12
C SER A 94 -19.95 -13.97 -0.74
N PHE A 95 -21.01 -14.03 -1.55
CA PHE A 95 -21.53 -15.26 -2.13
C PHE A 95 -21.58 -15.24 -3.66
N ASN A 96 -21.23 -14.11 -4.29
CA ASN A 96 -21.05 -13.96 -5.74
C ASN A 96 -20.17 -12.73 -6.03
N SER A 97 -19.82 -12.50 -7.30
CA SER A 97 -18.98 -11.39 -7.73
C SER A 97 -19.54 -10.01 -7.37
N ILE A 98 -20.87 -9.82 -7.44
CA ILE A 98 -21.51 -8.53 -7.16
C ILE A 98 -21.42 -8.22 -5.66
N SER A 99 -21.79 -9.18 -4.79
CA SER A 99 -21.67 -8.99 -3.33
C SER A 99 -20.21 -8.78 -2.92
N PHE A 100 -19.26 -9.47 -3.56
CA PHE A 100 -17.84 -9.31 -3.32
C PHE A 100 -17.35 -7.90 -3.74
N ALA A 101 -17.73 -7.42 -4.92
CA ALA A 101 -17.39 -6.06 -5.35
C ALA A 101 -17.98 -4.98 -4.42
N LEU A 102 -19.24 -5.13 -3.99
CA LEU A 102 -19.89 -4.18 -3.08
C LEU A 102 -19.22 -4.16 -1.69
N THR A 103 -18.93 -5.32 -1.12
CA THR A 103 -18.23 -5.40 0.17
C THR A 103 -16.81 -4.87 0.07
N LEU A 104 -16.10 -5.13 -1.04
CA LEU A 104 -14.77 -4.57 -1.31
C LEU A 104 -14.81 -3.05 -1.48
N PHE A 105 -15.83 -2.49 -2.13
CA PHE A 105 -16.00 -1.04 -2.22
C PHE A 105 -16.10 -0.41 -0.82
N ILE A 106 -16.96 -0.98 0.06
CA ILE A 106 -17.12 -0.49 1.44
C ILE A 106 -15.83 -0.71 2.24
N PHE A 107 -15.14 -1.82 2.05
CA PHE A 107 -13.84 -2.10 2.65
C PHE A 107 -12.79 -1.06 2.23
N GLY A 108 -12.73 -0.70 0.95
CA GLY A 108 -11.87 0.37 0.43
C GLY A 108 -12.16 1.73 1.08
N VAL A 109 -13.45 2.08 1.26
CA VAL A 109 -13.85 3.29 1.99
C VAL A 109 -13.32 3.26 3.43
N ALA A 110 -13.46 2.14 4.13
CA ALA A 110 -13.03 2.00 5.52
C ALA A 110 -11.49 2.04 5.66
N ILE A 111 -10.77 1.37 4.75
CA ILE A 111 -9.31 1.41 4.65
C ILE A 111 -8.82 2.85 4.47
N ALA A 112 -9.35 3.58 3.48
CA ALA A 112 -8.97 4.96 3.22
C ALA A 112 -9.30 5.90 4.39
N ALA A 113 -10.44 5.69 5.05
CA ALA A 113 -10.83 6.49 6.20
C ALA A 113 -9.85 6.36 7.37
N GLN A 114 -9.38 5.15 7.64
CA GLN A 114 -8.34 4.92 8.66
C GLN A 114 -6.99 5.46 8.21
N ASP A 115 -6.59 5.21 6.95
CA ASP A 115 -5.29 5.62 6.40
C ASP A 115 -5.11 7.14 6.43
N VAL A 116 -6.07 7.90 5.91
CA VAL A 116 -6.03 9.37 5.92
C VAL A 116 -5.89 9.90 7.35
N CYS A 117 -6.67 9.36 8.28
CA CYS A 117 -6.69 9.87 9.65
C CYS A 117 -5.45 9.49 10.45
N MET A 118 -4.90 8.27 10.30
CA MET A 118 -3.69 7.88 11.01
C MET A 118 -2.46 8.65 10.49
N ASN A 119 -2.39 8.90 9.18
CA ASN A 119 -1.32 9.73 8.60
C ASN A 119 -1.42 11.18 9.07
N THR A 120 -2.63 11.79 9.03
CA THR A 120 -2.86 13.16 9.53
C THR A 120 -2.47 13.27 11.01
N HIS A 121 -2.90 12.31 11.83
CA HIS A 121 -2.57 12.30 13.26
C HIS A 121 -1.08 12.10 13.52
N GLY A 122 -0.41 11.28 12.71
CA GLY A 122 1.04 11.09 12.73
C GLY A 122 1.80 12.38 12.44
N VAL A 123 1.39 13.14 11.42
CA VAL A 123 1.97 14.45 11.08
C VAL A 123 1.74 15.46 12.20
N THR A 124 0.53 15.51 12.77
CA THR A 124 0.21 16.37 13.93
C THR A 124 1.14 16.07 15.12
N LEU A 125 1.38 14.79 15.38
CA LEU A 125 2.28 14.36 16.44
C LEU A 125 3.74 14.79 16.17
N GLU A 126 4.22 14.67 14.93
CA GLU A 126 5.57 15.16 14.53
C GLU A 126 5.70 16.66 14.79
N GLN A 127 4.73 17.45 14.35
CA GLN A 127 4.71 18.92 14.55
C GLN A 127 4.74 19.30 16.04
N LYS A 128 3.99 18.58 16.89
CA LYS A 128 3.94 18.85 18.33
C LYS A 128 5.18 18.40 19.08
N SER A 129 5.83 17.33 18.64
CA SER A 129 7.01 16.79 19.31
C SER A 129 8.34 17.35 18.80
N GLY A 130 8.35 17.98 17.61
CA GLY A 130 9.57 18.39 16.91
C GLY A 130 10.42 17.23 16.36
N ASN A 131 9.93 15.99 16.42
CA ASN A 131 10.67 14.80 16.00
C ASN A 131 9.98 14.14 14.80
N ARG A 132 10.73 13.41 13.98
CA ARG A 132 10.23 12.66 12.81
C ARG A 132 9.87 11.23 13.19
N TYR A 133 8.64 10.79 12.91
CA TYR A 133 8.14 9.45 13.23
C TYR A 133 7.49 8.72 12.05
N MET A 134 7.13 9.42 10.97
CA MET A 134 6.37 8.82 9.85
C MET A 134 7.06 7.59 9.26
N GLY A 135 8.38 7.63 9.07
CA GLY A 135 9.13 6.47 8.59
C GLY A 135 8.97 5.24 9.50
N ARG A 136 8.99 5.44 10.83
CA ARG A 136 8.76 4.36 11.80
C ARG A 136 7.32 3.86 11.79
N PHE A 137 6.34 4.74 11.63
CA PHE A 137 4.93 4.34 11.53
C PHE A 137 4.70 3.46 10.31
N HIS A 138 5.21 3.85 9.13
CA HIS A 138 5.14 3.03 7.93
C HIS A 138 5.94 1.72 8.04
N ALA A 139 7.04 1.68 8.79
CA ALA A 139 7.73 0.42 9.09
C ALA A 139 6.84 -0.51 9.92
N PHE A 140 6.12 -0.01 10.93
CA PHE A 140 5.16 -0.81 11.69
C PHE A 140 3.95 -1.26 10.86
N TRP A 141 3.49 -0.43 9.91
CA TRP A 141 2.53 -0.87 8.90
C TRP A 141 3.03 -2.10 8.14
N SER A 142 4.27 -2.06 7.68
CA SER A 142 4.89 -3.17 6.94
C SER A 142 5.08 -4.42 7.81
N VAL A 143 5.42 -4.25 9.10
CA VAL A 143 5.43 -5.38 10.07
C VAL A 143 4.03 -5.96 10.22
N GLY A 144 3.01 -5.11 10.35
CA GLY A 144 1.61 -5.55 10.39
C GLY A 144 1.23 -6.32 9.13
N ALA A 145 1.60 -5.81 7.95
CA ALA A 145 1.34 -6.49 6.69
C ALA A 145 2.01 -7.85 6.60
N LEU A 146 3.27 -7.96 7.02
CA LEU A 146 3.96 -9.26 7.08
C LEU A 146 3.25 -10.25 7.99
N LEU A 147 2.87 -9.83 9.20
CA LEU A 147 2.13 -10.66 10.15
C LEU A 147 0.75 -11.04 9.61
N GLY A 148 0.03 -10.11 8.98
CA GLY A 148 -1.27 -10.35 8.35
C GLY A 148 -1.19 -11.40 7.24
N ALA A 149 -0.19 -11.29 6.37
CA ALA A 149 0.04 -12.27 5.32
C ALA A 149 0.37 -13.66 5.87
N LEU A 150 1.23 -13.75 6.90
CA LEU A 150 1.56 -15.02 7.57
C LEU A 150 0.32 -15.67 8.20
N ILE A 151 -0.44 -14.92 8.97
CA ILE A 151 -1.66 -15.40 9.61
C ILE A 151 -2.71 -15.79 8.57
N GLY A 152 -2.91 -14.96 7.53
CA GLY A 152 -3.83 -15.26 6.43
C GLY A 152 -3.49 -16.57 5.72
N GLY A 153 -2.20 -16.80 5.45
CA GLY A 153 -1.72 -18.05 4.87
C GLY A 153 -1.91 -19.26 5.77
N LEU A 154 -1.69 -19.12 7.09
CA LEU A 154 -1.95 -20.20 8.05
C LEU A 154 -3.45 -20.52 8.12
N PHE A 155 -4.33 -19.52 8.18
CA PHE A 155 -5.77 -19.75 8.20
C PHE A 155 -6.26 -20.41 6.89
N ALA A 156 -5.67 -20.04 5.74
CA ALA A 156 -5.93 -20.72 4.48
C ALA A 156 -5.48 -22.20 4.53
N GLN A 157 -4.30 -22.48 5.05
CA GLN A 157 -3.76 -23.84 5.16
C GLN A 157 -4.60 -24.75 6.06
N PHE A 158 -5.20 -24.19 7.13
CA PHE A 158 -6.12 -24.92 8.01
C PHE A 158 -7.58 -24.91 7.54
N GLU A 159 -7.82 -24.46 6.30
CA GLU A 159 -9.15 -24.41 5.67
C GLU A 159 -10.19 -23.64 6.49
N ILE A 160 -9.73 -22.67 7.30
CA ILE A 160 -10.63 -21.77 8.04
C ILE A 160 -11.27 -20.83 7.03
N SER A 161 -12.60 -20.75 7.00
CA SER A 161 -13.30 -19.92 6.03
C SER A 161 -12.92 -18.44 6.16
N GLU A 162 -13.05 -17.69 5.07
CA GLU A 162 -12.69 -16.28 5.00
C GLU A 162 -13.45 -15.44 6.03
N PHE A 163 -14.71 -15.79 6.28
CA PHE A 163 -15.52 -15.12 7.31
C PHE A 163 -14.95 -15.31 8.71
N PHE A 164 -14.71 -16.55 9.12
CA PHE A 164 -14.16 -16.81 10.46
C PHE A 164 -12.73 -16.26 10.60
N HIS A 165 -11.93 -16.35 9.56
CA HIS A 165 -10.61 -15.73 9.55
C HIS A 165 -10.71 -14.21 9.81
N THR A 166 -11.46 -13.48 8.98
CA THR A 166 -11.58 -12.02 9.13
C THR A 166 -12.27 -11.60 10.41
N LEU A 167 -13.20 -12.42 10.93
CA LEU A 167 -13.85 -12.20 12.23
C LEU A 167 -12.85 -12.30 13.38
N ILE A 168 -12.02 -13.35 13.41
CA ILE A 168 -10.99 -13.56 14.44
C ILE A 168 -9.95 -12.43 14.39
N VAL A 169 -9.49 -12.06 13.19
CA VAL A 169 -8.57 -10.94 12.98
C VAL A 169 -9.20 -9.64 13.49
N SER A 170 -10.45 -9.34 13.09
CA SER A 170 -11.16 -8.14 13.53
C SER A 170 -11.35 -8.10 15.03
N PHE A 171 -11.69 -9.22 15.66
CA PHE A 171 -11.84 -9.30 17.11
C PHE A 171 -10.51 -9.06 17.83
N THR A 172 -9.42 -9.67 17.36
CA THR A 172 -8.07 -9.48 17.92
C THR A 172 -7.65 -8.01 17.84
N VAL A 173 -7.84 -7.39 16.67
CA VAL A 173 -7.53 -5.98 16.47
C VAL A 173 -8.46 -5.07 17.28
N PHE A 174 -9.74 -5.44 17.46
CA PHE A 174 -10.68 -4.69 18.30
C PHE A 174 -10.18 -4.53 19.74
N LEU A 175 -9.62 -5.58 20.34
CA LEU A 175 -9.02 -5.51 21.68
C LEU A 175 -7.85 -4.51 21.73
N LEU A 176 -7.02 -4.47 20.66
CA LEU A 176 -5.93 -3.51 20.55
C LEU A 176 -6.47 -2.08 20.35
N VAL A 177 -7.49 -1.88 19.52
CA VAL A 177 -8.09 -0.56 19.26
C VAL A 177 -8.74 0.00 20.53
N ILE A 178 -9.53 -0.77 21.26
CA ILE A 178 -10.15 -0.34 22.53
C ILE A 178 -9.08 0.11 23.53
N SER A 179 -8.01 -0.66 23.69
CA SER A 179 -6.92 -0.33 24.63
C SER A 179 -6.13 0.93 24.21
N ASN A 180 -6.27 1.34 22.94
CA ASN A 180 -5.47 2.40 22.33
C ASN A 180 -6.22 3.73 22.08
N ASN A 181 -7.55 3.71 21.98
CA ASN A 181 -8.34 4.89 21.61
C ASN A 181 -8.12 6.12 22.51
N LYS A 182 -7.85 5.89 23.80
CA LYS A 182 -7.57 6.96 24.77
C LYS A 182 -6.13 7.46 24.73
N LYS A 183 -5.30 6.96 23.80
CA LYS A 183 -3.86 7.30 23.74
C LYS A 183 -3.56 8.40 22.71
N PHE A 184 -4.47 8.67 21.80
CA PHE A 184 -4.30 9.74 20.80
C PHE A 184 -4.24 11.13 21.44
N LEU A 185 -3.64 12.08 20.73
CA LEU A 185 -3.76 13.50 21.06
C LEU A 185 -5.21 13.93 20.89
N SER A 186 -5.62 14.97 21.62
CA SER A 186 -6.97 15.55 21.47
C SER A 186 -7.20 15.98 20.01
N GLY A 187 -8.38 15.64 19.47
CA GLY A 187 -8.78 16.05 18.12
C GLY A 187 -8.93 17.56 17.94
N GLU A 188 -8.98 18.33 19.04
CA GLU A 188 -9.02 19.80 18.97
C GLU A 188 -7.71 20.40 18.43
N ILE A 189 -6.61 19.63 18.50
CA ILE A 189 -5.26 20.14 18.19
C ILE A 189 -5.08 20.34 16.67
N ASP A 190 -5.77 19.55 15.84
CA ASP A 190 -5.62 19.53 14.38
C ASP A 190 -6.92 19.88 13.62
N LYS A 191 -7.87 20.49 14.30
CA LYS A 191 -9.02 21.10 13.65
C LYS A 191 -8.59 22.36 12.89
N HIS A 192 -8.92 22.39 11.60
CA HIS A 192 -8.66 23.54 10.73
C HIS A 192 -9.88 23.86 9.87
N HIS A 193 -10.06 25.13 9.51
CA HIS A 193 -10.92 25.50 8.40
C HIS A 193 -10.26 25.04 7.10
N TYR A 194 -10.93 24.14 6.37
CA TYR A 194 -10.42 23.57 5.13
C TYR A 194 -10.53 24.61 4.01
N GLU A 195 -9.46 25.35 3.72
CA GLU A 195 -9.37 26.21 2.55
C GLU A 195 -8.92 25.39 1.34
N VAL A 196 -9.79 25.23 0.37
CA VAL A 196 -9.48 24.62 -0.92
C VAL A 196 -8.80 25.68 -1.79
N GLY A 197 -7.51 25.84 -1.65
CA GLY A 197 -6.70 26.70 -2.54
C GLY A 197 -6.18 25.91 -3.74
N ALA A 198 -7.01 25.71 -4.75
CA ALA A 198 -6.54 25.18 -6.02
C ALA A 198 -6.00 26.31 -6.91
N THR A 199 -4.71 26.58 -6.86
CA THR A 199 -4.05 27.41 -7.86
C THR A 199 -3.92 26.65 -9.17
N LYS A 200 -4.60 27.13 -10.24
CA LYS A 200 -4.49 26.62 -11.63
C LYS A 200 -3.14 27.03 -12.27
N LYS A 201 -2.01 26.60 -11.68
CA LYS A 201 -0.69 26.80 -12.30
C LYS A 201 -0.36 25.65 -13.24
N LYS A 202 0.35 25.95 -14.35
CA LYS A 202 0.84 24.94 -15.29
C LYS A 202 1.73 23.93 -14.56
N LYS A 203 1.36 22.66 -14.60
CA LYS A 203 2.08 21.58 -13.90
C LYS A 203 3.37 21.23 -14.66
N PRO A 204 4.56 21.21 -14.01
CA PRO A 204 5.80 20.90 -14.68
C PRO A 204 5.80 19.46 -15.25
N ARG A 205 6.08 19.33 -16.57
CA ARG A 205 6.08 18.03 -17.26
C ARG A 205 7.00 17.00 -16.61
N LEU A 206 8.14 17.43 -16.07
CA LEU A 206 9.08 16.53 -15.39
C LEU A 206 8.47 15.90 -14.13
N ILE A 207 7.70 16.65 -13.34
CA ILE A 207 7.00 16.12 -12.16
C ILE A 207 5.97 15.06 -12.56
N LEU A 208 5.29 15.25 -13.70
CA LEU A 208 4.36 14.23 -14.24
C LEU A 208 5.10 12.93 -14.62
N ILE A 209 6.27 13.04 -15.30
CA ILE A 209 7.08 11.87 -15.67
C ILE A 209 7.55 11.14 -14.42
N VAL A 210 8.01 11.84 -13.39
CA VAL A 210 8.42 11.24 -12.12
C VAL A 210 7.22 10.57 -11.44
N GLY A 211 6.02 11.17 -11.50
CA GLY A 211 4.78 10.56 -11.03
C GLY A 211 4.42 9.25 -11.75
N LEU A 212 4.67 9.16 -13.06
CA LEU A 212 4.47 7.92 -13.83
C LEU A 212 5.40 6.78 -13.40
N LEU A 213 6.58 7.07 -12.87
CA LEU A 213 7.44 6.04 -12.27
C LEU A 213 6.87 5.54 -10.94
N GLY A 214 6.22 6.43 -10.17
CA GLY A 214 5.45 6.05 -9.00
C GLY A 214 4.24 5.18 -9.35
N PHE A 215 3.50 5.53 -10.41
CA PHE A 215 2.42 4.72 -10.98
C PHE A 215 2.91 3.31 -11.36
N ALA A 216 4.05 3.21 -12.04
CA ALA A 216 4.67 1.93 -12.39
C ALA A 216 5.02 1.10 -11.15
N SER A 217 5.56 1.73 -10.09
CA SER A 217 5.85 1.08 -8.80
C SER A 217 4.58 0.57 -8.13
N SER A 218 3.50 1.36 -8.14
CA SER A 218 2.22 0.98 -7.52
C SER A 218 1.52 -0.17 -8.23
N ILE A 219 1.63 -0.26 -9.56
CA ILE A 219 1.17 -1.46 -10.29
C ILE A 219 1.97 -2.70 -9.84
N GLY A 220 3.29 -2.58 -9.67
CA GLY A 220 4.13 -3.69 -9.19
C GLY A 220 3.75 -4.15 -7.78
N GLU A 221 3.55 -3.22 -6.86
CA GLU A 221 3.13 -3.49 -5.48
C GLU A 221 1.72 -4.13 -5.44
N GLY A 222 0.76 -3.55 -6.15
CA GLY A 222 -0.59 -4.11 -6.27
C GLY A 222 -0.60 -5.50 -6.91
N SER A 223 0.21 -5.73 -7.94
CA SER A 223 0.31 -7.04 -8.57
C SER A 223 0.87 -8.11 -7.62
N ALA A 224 1.79 -7.76 -6.73
CA ALA A 224 2.29 -8.69 -5.71
C ALA A 224 1.21 -9.05 -4.70
N ALA A 225 0.43 -8.06 -4.25
CA ALA A 225 -0.62 -8.23 -3.25
C ALA A 225 -1.83 -9.01 -3.81
N ASP A 226 -2.28 -8.63 -5.00
CA ASP A 226 -3.54 -9.12 -5.58
C ASP A 226 -3.36 -10.44 -6.33
N TRP A 227 -2.23 -10.60 -7.02
CA TRP A 227 -2.03 -11.67 -8.00
C TRP A 227 -0.90 -12.64 -7.67
N GLY A 228 0.02 -12.28 -6.77
CA GLY A 228 1.15 -13.15 -6.42
C GLY A 228 0.72 -14.51 -5.89
N GLY A 229 -0.28 -14.53 -5.02
CA GLY A 229 -0.86 -15.75 -4.45
C GLY A 229 -1.68 -16.56 -5.48
N VAL A 230 -2.47 -15.87 -6.29
CA VAL A 230 -3.27 -16.49 -7.38
C VAL A 230 -2.34 -17.18 -8.37
N LEU A 231 -1.27 -16.49 -8.81
CA LEU A 231 -0.25 -17.05 -9.70
C LEU A 231 0.40 -18.31 -9.13
N ALA A 232 0.82 -18.28 -7.86
CA ALA A 232 1.48 -19.42 -7.23
C ALA A 232 0.55 -20.64 -7.13
N ARG A 233 -0.72 -20.45 -6.78
CA ARG A 233 -1.68 -21.54 -6.60
C ARG A 233 -2.21 -22.07 -7.94
N GLU A 234 -2.70 -21.21 -8.82
CA GLU A 234 -3.35 -21.64 -10.06
C GLU A 234 -2.37 -22.08 -11.16
N THR A 235 -1.22 -21.39 -11.25
CA THR A 235 -0.26 -21.69 -12.34
C THR A 235 0.79 -22.72 -11.92
N PHE A 236 1.21 -22.71 -10.64
CA PHE A 236 2.31 -23.53 -10.16
C PHE A 236 1.91 -24.57 -9.10
N GLY A 237 0.62 -24.72 -8.80
CA GLY A 237 0.11 -25.75 -7.91
C GLY A 237 0.55 -25.62 -6.46
N ALA A 238 0.87 -24.41 -6.00
CA ALA A 238 1.26 -24.18 -4.62
C ALA A 238 0.10 -24.49 -3.66
N THR A 239 0.44 -25.07 -2.48
CA THR A 239 -0.54 -25.24 -1.38
C THR A 239 -0.98 -23.88 -0.85
N GLN A 240 -2.01 -23.86 -0.02
CA GLN A 240 -2.61 -22.61 0.48
C GLN A 240 -1.59 -21.69 1.15
N PHE A 241 -0.80 -22.19 2.09
CA PHE A 241 0.24 -21.39 2.76
C PHE A 241 1.38 -21.00 1.81
N VAL A 242 1.87 -21.96 1.02
CA VAL A 242 2.96 -21.71 0.05
C VAL A 242 2.54 -20.67 -0.99
N GLY A 243 1.26 -20.64 -1.36
CA GLY A 243 0.68 -19.62 -2.23
C GLY A 243 0.78 -18.19 -1.67
N THR A 244 0.92 -17.99 -0.38
CA THR A 244 1.11 -16.66 0.21
C THR A 244 2.57 -16.19 0.22
N LEU A 245 3.53 -17.10 0.03
CA LEU A 245 4.97 -16.79 0.09
C LEU A 245 5.44 -15.76 -0.94
N PRO A 246 4.91 -15.66 -2.17
CA PRO A 246 5.26 -14.57 -3.09
C PRO A 246 5.04 -13.19 -2.49
N TYR A 247 3.85 -12.95 -1.88
CA TYR A 247 3.56 -11.67 -1.23
C TYR A 247 4.35 -11.47 0.08
N ILE A 248 4.58 -12.53 0.86
CA ILE A 248 5.43 -12.48 2.06
C ILE A 248 6.87 -12.11 1.68
N ALA A 249 7.44 -12.73 0.66
CA ALA A 249 8.79 -12.46 0.16
C ALA A 249 8.92 -11.02 -0.35
N TYR A 250 7.95 -10.55 -1.12
CA TYR A 250 7.85 -9.17 -1.57
C TYR A 250 7.78 -8.20 -0.39
N SER A 251 6.88 -8.43 0.56
CA SER A 251 6.67 -7.55 1.73
C SER A 251 7.89 -7.50 2.63
N LEU A 252 8.57 -8.63 2.85
CA LEU A 252 9.79 -8.70 3.63
C LEU A 252 10.90 -7.80 3.05
N THR A 253 11.10 -7.89 1.73
CA THR A 253 12.12 -7.07 1.05
C THR A 253 11.72 -5.59 0.97
N MET A 254 10.43 -5.29 0.89
CA MET A 254 9.93 -3.92 1.01
C MET A 254 10.27 -3.31 2.38
N VAL A 255 10.07 -4.05 3.48
CA VAL A 255 10.46 -3.59 4.83
C VAL A 255 11.95 -3.29 4.88
N VAL A 256 12.77 -4.27 4.53
CA VAL A 256 14.24 -4.16 4.58
C VAL A 256 14.75 -3.02 3.70
N GLY A 257 14.30 -2.98 2.44
CA GLY A 257 14.76 -1.98 1.49
C GLY A 257 14.34 -0.55 1.87
N ARG A 258 13.10 -0.35 2.37
CA ARG A 258 12.64 0.96 2.88
C ARG A 258 13.45 1.43 4.08
N PHE A 259 13.83 0.51 4.97
CA PHE A 259 14.62 0.85 6.15
C PHE A 259 16.01 1.40 5.79
N TYR A 260 16.61 0.88 4.71
CA TYR A 260 17.95 1.29 4.26
C TYR A 260 17.93 2.29 3.09
N ALA A 261 16.76 2.69 2.57
CA ALA A 261 16.62 3.52 1.37
C ALA A 261 17.45 4.81 1.42
N ASP A 262 17.34 5.57 2.52
CA ASP A 262 18.03 6.85 2.68
C ASP A 262 19.56 6.68 2.79
N GLN A 263 20.01 5.64 3.50
CA GLN A 263 21.43 5.32 3.65
C GLN A 263 22.04 4.92 2.31
N LEU A 264 21.34 4.07 1.55
CA LEU A 264 21.75 3.65 0.23
C LEU A 264 21.78 4.83 -0.74
N ALA A 265 20.75 5.70 -0.71
CA ALA A 265 20.69 6.90 -1.54
C ALA A 265 21.83 7.87 -1.26
N THR A 266 22.16 8.09 0.02
CA THR A 266 23.28 8.93 0.41
C THR A 266 24.63 8.36 -0.04
N LYS A 267 24.81 7.03 0.05
CA LYS A 267 26.09 6.37 -0.29
C LYS A 267 26.31 6.18 -1.80
N PHE A 268 25.27 5.84 -2.55
CA PHE A 268 25.39 5.41 -3.95
C PHE A 268 24.68 6.35 -4.94
N GLY A 269 23.88 7.29 -4.46
CA GLY A 269 23.04 8.18 -5.26
C GLY A 269 21.74 7.52 -5.75
N ALA A 270 20.65 8.31 -5.74
CA ALA A 270 19.31 7.85 -6.11
C ALA A 270 19.26 7.21 -7.52
N SER A 271 19.93 7.83 -8.49
CA SER A 271 19.97 7.33 -9.89
C SER A 271 20.53 5.91 -9.99
N ARG A 272 21.64 5.61 -9.27
CA ARG A 272 22.26 4.27 -9.31
C ARG A 272 21.37 3.23 -8.65
N ILE A 273 20.73 3.56 -7.53
CA ILE A 273 19.85 2.64 -6.81
C ILE A 273 18.63 2.29 -7.65
N LEU A 274 17.95 3.29 -8.24
CA LEU A 274 16.82 3.05 -9.12
C LEU A 274 17.21 2.25 -10.36
N LYS A 275 18.40 2.48 -10.92
CA LYS A 275 18.89 1.70 -12.06
C LYS A 275 19.14 0.24 -11.69
N VAL A 276 19.96 0.00 -10.67
CA VAL A 276 20.34 -1.37 -10.28
C VAL A 276 19.13 -2.12 -9.73
N GLY A 277 18.33 -1.47 -8.86
CA GLY A 277 17.11 -2.04 -8.33
C GLY A 277 16.12 -2.42 -9.43
N GLY A 278 15.80 -1.49 -10.34
CA GLY A 278 14.85 -1.76 -11.43
C GLY A 278 15.33 -2.89 -12.38
N LEU A 279 16.64 -2.97 -12.68
CA LEU A 279 17.20 -4.10 -13.46
C LEU A 279 17.07 -5.42 -12.67
N LEU A 280 17.44 -5.40 -11.39
CA LEU A 280 17.38 -6.58 -10.53
C LEU A 280 15.93 -7.09 -10.38
N GLY A 281 14.97 -6.21 -10.13
CA GLY A 281 13.57 -6.57 -9.98
C GLY A 281 12.93 -7.01 -11.30
N GLY A 282 13.19 -6.27 -12.38
CA GLY A 282 12.64 -6.58 -13.70
C GLY A 282 13.16 -7.90 -14.25
N PHE A 283 14.47 -8.10 -14.28
CA PHE A 283 15.05 -9.38 -14.71
C PHE A 283 14.82 -10.50 -13.71
N GLY A 284 14.80 -10.19 -12.40
CA GLY A 284 14.52 -11.17 -11.35
C GLY A 284 13.12 -11.76 -11.46
N LEU A 285 12.08 -10.91 -11.58
CA LEU A 285 10.73 -11.41 -11.77
C LEU A 285 10.55 -12.10 -13.12
N SER A 286 11.08 -11.53 -14.22
CA SER A 286 11.05 -12.17 -15.55
C SER A 286 11.72 -13.54 -15.53
N GLY A 287 12.90 -13.65 -14.93
CA GLY A 287 13.63 -14.90 -14.77
C GLY A 287 12.85 -15.93 -13.93
N GLY A 288 12.28 -15.51 -12.81
CA GLY A 288 11.42 -16.36 -11.99
C GLY A 288 10.20 -16.89 -12.74
N LEU A 289 9.58 -16.04 -13.56
CA LEU A 289 8.45 -16.44 -14.42
C LEU A 289 8.89 -17.40 -15.54
N ILE A 290 10.06 -17.17 -16.16
CA ILE A 290 10.58 -18.02 -17.25
C ILE A 290 11.02 -19.39 -16.73
N VAL A 291 11.76 -19.43 -15.63
CA VAL A 291 12.14 -20.69 -14.97
C VAL A 291 10.90 -21.45 -14.50
N GLY A 292 9.93 -20.71 -13.96
CA GLY A 292 8.70 -21.29 -13.46
C GLY A 292 8.86 -21.98 -12.12
N GLY A 293 7.79 -22.67 -11.71
CA GLY A 293 7.70 -23.30 -10.40
C GLY A 293 7.55 -22.29 -9.26
N THR A 294 7.05 -22.77 -8.14
CA THR A 294 6.71 -21.95 -6.98
C THR A 294 7.93 -21.18 -6.43
N TYR A 295 9.08 -21.82 -6.31
CA TYR A 295 10.30 -21.18 -5.79
C TYR A 295 10.87 -20.12 -6.72
N GLY A 296 10.83 -20.35 -8.05
CA GLY A 296 11.26 -19.36 -9.03
C GLY A 296 10.42 -18.06 -8.92
N VAL A 297 9.11 -18.22 -8.77
CA VAL A 297 8.19 -17.09 -8.61
C VAL A 297 8.38 -16.37 -7.28
N ILE A 298 8.56 -17.10 -6.17
CA ILE A 298 8.85 -16.49 -4.85
C ILE A 298 10.13 -15.65 -4.93
N LEU A 299 11.20 -16.18 -5.55
CA LEU A 299 12.45 -15.43 -5.73
C LEU A 299 12.25 -14.20 -6.63
N GLY A 300 11.45 -14.33 -7.70
CA GLY A 300 11.11 -13.21 -8.57
C GLY A 300 10.42 -12.07 -7.82
N TRP A 301 9.41 -12.37 -7.00
CA TRP A 301 8.73 -11.37 -6.17
C TRP A 301 9.63 -10.80 -5.07
N PHE A 302 10.50 -11.61 -4.48
CA PHE A 302 11.53 -11.14 -3.54
C PHE A 302 12.41 -10.06 -4.18
N LEU A 303 12.93 -10.31 -5.37
CA LEU A 303 13.80 -9.38 -6.09
C LEU A 303 13.03 -8.13 -6.55
N LEU A 304 11.77 -8.26 -6.97
CA LEU A 304 10.94 -7.12 -7.34
C LEU A 304 10.63 -6.25 -6.10
N GLY A 305 10.30 -6.85 -4.96
CA GLY A 305 10.06 -6.12 -3.72
C GLY A 305 11.28 -5.34 -3.27
N LEU A 306 12.47 -5.94 -3.34
CA LEU A 306 13.72 -5.24 -3.04
C LEU A 306 13.94 -4.05 -3.97
N ALA A 307 13.65 -4.22 -5.26
CA ALA A 307 13.77 -3.17 -6.27
C ALA A 307 12.82 -1.99 -6.01
N LEU A 308 11.54 -2.28 -5.78
CA LEU A 308 10.51 -1.25 -5.64
C LEU A 308 10.52 -0.56 -4.26
N SER A 309 11.15 -1.16 -3.26
CA SER A 309 11.19 -0.63 -1.89
C SER A 309 11.74 0.79 -1.79
N THR A 310 12.67 1.17 -2.65
CA THR A 310 13.32 2.48 -2.66
C THR A 310 12.65 3.48 -3.59
N VAL A 311 11.76 3.05 -4.49
CA VAL A 311 11.22 3.89 -5.56
C VAL A 311 10.41 5.06 -5.00
N ILE A 312 9.40 4.80 -4.20
CA ILE A 312 8.51 5.86 -3.67
C ILE A 312 9.26 6.85 -2.77
N PRO A 313 10.10 6.43 -1.79
CA PRO A 313 10.90 7.37 -1.00
C PRO A 313 11.78 8.28 -1.86
N LEU A 314 12.47 7.71 -2.85
CA LEU A 314 13.38 8.48 -3.71
C LEU A 314 12.63 9.42 -4.66
N ILE A 315 11.48 9.01 -5.18
CA ILE A 315 10.62 9.87 -6.02
C ILE A 315 10.12 11.08 -5.23
N PHE A 316 9.69 10.90 -3.99
CA PHE A 316 9.21 11.99 -3.15
C PHE A 316 10.33 12.96 -2.78
N SER A 317 11.51 12.44 -2.43
CA SER A 317 12.70 13.26 -2.16
C SER A 317 13.09 14.08 -3.40
N ALA A 318 13.13 13.43 -4.57
CA ALA A 318 13.43 14.09 -5.83
C ALA A 318 12.40 15.17 -6.20
N ALA A 319 11.10 14.91 -5.97
CA ALA A 319 10.05 15.88 -6.22
C ALA A 319 10.24 17.16 -5.40
N GLY A 320 10.52 17.01 -4.10
CA GLY A 320 10.79 18.13 -3.21
C GLY A 320 12.04 18.93 -3.64
N SER A 321 13.12 18.22 -3.99
CA SER A 321 14.36 18.82 -4.49
C SER A 321 14.15 19.58 -5.81
N MET A 322 13.46 18.97 -6.79
CA MET A 322 13.13 19.59 -8.08
C MET A 322 12.25 20.82 -7.90
N ALA A 323 11.25 20.79 -7.02
CA ALA A 323 10.40 21.93 -6.73
C ALA A 323 11.20 23.11 -6.19
N ASN A 324 12.13 22.86 -5.24
CA ASN A 324 12.96 23.89 -4.67
C ASN A 324 14.05 24.45 -5.59
N LYS A 325 14.70 23.59 -6.40
CA LYS A 325 15.86 24.00 -7.21
C LYS A 325 15.45 24.41 -8.64
N ARG A 326 14.56 23.65 -9.29
CA ARG A 326 14.27 23.80 -10.72
C ARG A 326 12.94 24.49 -10.99
N PHE A 327 11.97 24.36 -10.10
CA PHE A 327 10.61 24.88 -10.27
C PHE A 327 10.21 25.86 -9.17
N GLN A 328 11.21 26.58 -8.60
CA GLN A 328 11.01 27.58 -7.57
C GLN A 328 10.01 28.67 -8.05
N GLY A 329 9.01 28.98 -7.24
CA GLY A 329 7.93 29.92 -7.59
C GLY A 329 6.86 29.38 -8.55
N ILE A 330 7.05 28.19 -9.16
CA ILE A 330 6.06 27.55 -10.04
C ILE A 330 5.23 26.54 -9.26
N ILE A 331 5.87 25.69 -8.45
CA ILE A 331 5.23 24.64 -7.63
C ILE A 331 5.96 24.52 -6.30
N SER A 332 5.21 24.36 -5.22
CA SER A 332 5.80 24.07 -3.91
C SER A 332 6.22 22.60 -3.78
N PRO A 333 7.18 22.26 -2.88
CA PRO A 333 7.53 20.87 -2.61
C PRO A 333 6.33 20.00 -2.21
N ALA A 334 5.43 20.54 -1.40
CA ALA A 334 4.22 19.84 -0.97
C ALA A 334 3.28 19.55 -2.16
N GLU A 335 3.06 20.52 -3.05
CA GLU A 335 2.26 20.32 -4.25
C GLU A 335 2.89 19.31 -5.21
N ALA A 336 4.23 19.30 -5.36
CA ALA A 336 4.94 18.33 -6.19
C ALA A 336 4.78 16.90 -5.65
N VAL A 337 4.95 16.71 -4.35
CA VAL A 337 4.74 15.41 -3.68
C VAL A 337 3.28 14.97 -3.79
N ALA A 338 2.31 15.86 -3.56
CA ALA A 338 0.89 15.55 -3.68
C ALA A 338 0.50 15.13 -5.10
N MET A 339 1.06 15.80 -6.14
CA MET A 339 0.83 15.40 -7.53
C MET A 339 1.37 14.01 -7.82
N ILE A 340 2.60 13.72 -7.39
CA ILE A 340 3.23 12.41 -7.59
C ILE A 340 2.45 11.34 -6.84
N SER A 341 2.05 11.58 -5.59
CA SER A 341 1.22 10.66 -4.82
C SER A 341 -0.08 10.32 -5.55
N GLY A 342 -0.80 11.33 -6.05
CA GLY A 342 -2.05 11.12 -6.79
C GLY A 342 -1.85 10.27 -8.05
N ILE A 343 -0.79 10.53 -8.84
CA ILE A 343 -0.47 9.73 -10.03
C ILE A 343 -0.08 8.30 -9.63
N SER A 344 0.72 8.15 -8.57
CA SER A 344 1.15 6.83 -8.08
C SER A 344 -0.04 6.00 -7.60
N TYR A 345 -0.94 6.57 -6.83
CA TYR A 345 -2.17 5.90 -6.36
C TYR A 345 -3.05 5.39 -7.51
N PHE A 346 -3.04 6.10 -8.65
CA PHE A 346 -3.79 5.65 -9.82
C PHE A 346 -3.28 4.31 -10.37
N GLY A 347 -2.04 3.91 -10.05
CA GLY A 347 -1.51 2.58 -10.34
C GLY A 347 -2.27 1.44 -9.63
N PHE A 348 -2.69 1.65 -8.39
CA PHE A 348 -3.52 0.69 -7.65
C PHE A 348 -4.96 0.60 -8.19
N VAL A 349 -5.44 1.65 -8.87
CA VAL A 349 -6.77 1.65 -9.51
C VAL A 349 -6.74 0.89 -10.83
N VAL A 350 -5.74 1.18 -11.66
CA VAL A 350 -5.62 0.59 -13.01
C VAL A 350 -5.04 -0.84 -12.94
N GLY A 351 -4.16 -1.12 -11.96
CA GLY A 351 -3.45 -2.38 -11.83
C GLY A 351 -4.36 -3.61 -11.85
N PRO A 352 -5.30 -3.75 -10.90
CA PRO A 352 -6.10 -4.98 -10.78
C PRO A 352 -6.88 -5.34 -12.05
N PRO A 353 -7.68 -4.43 -12.67
CA PRO A 353 -8.41 -4.78 -13.89
C PRO A 353 -7.50 -4.99 -15.10
N LEU A 354 -6.40 -4.23 -15.21
CA LEU A 354 -5.41 -4.43 -16.27
C LEU A 354 -4.80 -5.83 -16.20
N MET A 355 -4.34 -6.24 -15.01
CA MET A 355 -3.73 -7.54 -14.80
C MET A 355 -4.73 -8.67 -15.01
N GLY A 356 -5.97 -8.53 -14.53
CA GLY A 356 -7.03 -9.51 -14.74
C GLY A 356 -7.36 -9.72 -16.21
N PHE A 357 -7.54 -8.63 -16.96
CA PHE A 357 -7.77 -8.68 -18.41
C PHE A 357 -6.62 -9.35 -19.17
N LEU A 358 -5.38 -8.95 -18.88
CA LEU A 358 -4.20 -9.55 -19.51
C LEU A 358 -4.01 -11.03 -19.12
N ALA A 359 -4.41 -11.41 -17.90
CA ALA A 359 -4.34 -12.79 -17.45
C ALA A 359 -5.31 -13.71 -18.20
N ASP A 360 -6.50 -13.24 -18.52
CA ASP A 360 -7.46 -14.01 -19.33
C ASP A 360 -7.07 -14.04 -20.81
N LEU A 361 -6.37 -13.02 -21.31
CA LEU A 361 -5.91 -12.95 -22.69
C LEU A 361 -4.64 -13.79 -22.96
N PHE A 362 -3.66 -13.74 -22.04
CA PHE A 362 -2.31 -14.31 -22.24
C PHE A 362 -1.90 -15.37 -21.21
N THR A 363 -2.68 -15.67 -20.22
CA THR A 363 -2.40 -16.37 -18.97
C THR A 363 -1.80 -15.47 -17.88
N LEU A 364 -2.09 -15.80 -16.63
CA LEU A 364 -1.63 -15.04 -15.47
C LEU A 364 -0.10 -14.99 -15.39
N ARG A 365 0.58 -16.08 -15.77
CA ARG A 365 2.06 -16.14 -15.82
C ARG A 365 2.66 -15.03 -16.67
N TRP A 366 2.16 -14.85 -17.88
CA TRP A 366 2.71 -13.87 -18.81
C TRP A 366 2.21 -12.45 -18.56
N ALA A 367 1.02 -12.28 -18.00
CA ALA A 367 0.56 -10.99 -17.52
C ALA A 367 1.52 -10.38 -16.48
N MET A 368 2.15 -11.20 -15.64
CA MET A 368 3.13 -10.73 -14.65
C MET A 368 4.44 -10.20 -15.25
N LEU A 369 4.66 -10.28 -16.55
CA LEU A 369 5.74 -9.55 -17.22
C LEU A 369 5.50 -8.03 -17.23
N VAL A 370 4.26 -7.56 -17.04
CA VAL A 370 3.94 -6.12 -16.95
C VAL A 370 4.66 -5.47 -15.76
N PRO A 371 4.49 -5.88 -14.49
CA PRO A 371 5.25 -5.30 -13.38
C PRO A 371 6.76 -5.48 -13.53
N ALA A 372 7.24 -6.58 -14.12
CA ALA A 372 8.65 -6.76 -14.42
C ALA A 372 9.16 -5.72 -15.45
N GLY A 373 8.43 -5.50 -16.54
CA GLY A 373 8.74 -4.50 -17.56
C GLY A 373 8.70 -3.08 -17.00
N LEU A 374 7.71 -2.77 -16.12
CA LEU A 374 7.62 -1.47 -15.45
C LEU A 374 8.83 -1.21 -14.54
N ALA A 375 9.37 -2.22 -13.87
CA ALA A 375 10.62 -2.09 -13.12
C ALA A 375 11.81 -1.76 -14.05
N LEU A 376 11.88 -2.35 -15.24
CA LEU A 376 12.89 -1.99 -16.25
C LEU A 376 12.69 -0.56 -16.77
N VAL A 377 11.46 -0.09 -16.92
CA VAL A 377 11.15 1.33 -17.27
C VAL A 377 11.68 2.28 -16.19
N ILE A 378 11.52 1.94 -14.90
CA ILE A 378 12.10 2.72 -13.79
C ILE A 378 13.64 2.76 -13.92
N ALA A 379 14.28 1.63 -14.20
CA ALA A 379 15.73 1.57 -14.40
C ALA A 379 16.20 2.44 -15.56
N ALA A 380 15.50 2.38 -16.69
CA ALA A 380 15.83 3.17 -17.89
C ALA A 380 15.74 4.68 -17.66
N ASN A 381 14.78 5.11 -16.82
CA ASN A 381 14.55 6.52 -16.48
C ASN A 381 15.31 6.99 -15.22
N SER A 382 16.15 6.17 -14.64
CA SER A 382 16.89 6.48 -13.40
C SER A 382 17.77 7.73 -13.51
N ARG A 383 18.21 8.12 -14.72
CA ARG A 383 19.00 9.34 -14.96
C ARG A 383 18.29 10.63 -14.57
N LEU A 384 16.96 10.62 -14.50
CA LEU A 384 16.16 11.77 -14.03
C LEU A 384 16.48 12.15 -12.56
N PHE A 385 17.12 11.27 -11.82
CA PHE A 385 17.42 11.40 -10.40
C PHE A 385 18.91 11.67 -10.10
N LYS A 386 19.71 12.08 -11.11
CA LYS A 386 21.14 12.34 -10.91
C LYS A 386 21.43 13.52 -9.99
N ASP A 387 20.57 14.54 -10.04
CA ASP A 387 20.73 15.80 -9.31
C ASP A 387 19.69 15.97 -8.19
N ALA A 388 19.05 14.88 -7.78
CA ALA A 388 18.00 14.85 -6.78
C ALA A 388 18.51 14.57 -5.37
#